data_78da2d6354587a5c08a62643266fbdbc
#
_entry.id   78da2d6354587a5c08a62643266fbdbc
#
_cell.length_a   1.000
_cell.length_b   1.000
_cell.length_c   1.000
_cell.angle_alpha   90.00
_cell.angle_beta   90.00
_cell.angle_gamma   90.00
#
_symmetry.space_group_name_H-M   'P 1'
#
loop_
_entity.id
_entity.type
_entity.pdbx_description
1 polymer ?
#
loop_
_entity_poly.entity_id
_entity_poly.type
_entity_poly.pdbx_seq_one_letter_code
_entity_poly.pdbx_strand_id
1 'polypeptide(L)'
;IRGRSVSRGLGDVYKRQTQQRSVVPMAIALMFEGGLNLFTKPQLFFKGDRFRIFGVFAYKNTLENFYGIGYSTNKDYPRGEDTSEYRYSGVQVNPWFLFRLGKSNFFAGPQIDFNYDKITNPAAGMIEQPSYIAAGGTDHGYSNLSSGLGFLLTYDTRDVPANAYRGTYLDFRGMMYNKAFGSDNNFYRLEIDYRQYKTLGKRKVLAWTVQTKNVFGNVPLTKYALSGTPFDLRGYYMGQFRDKSSHVMMAEYRQMINTDKSNWVKKMLNHVGYVAWGGCGFMGPTPGKIEGVLPNLGLGLRIEVQPRMNVRLDFGRDMVNKQNLFYFNMTEAF
;
A
#
# COMPACT_ATOMS: atom_id res chain seq x y z
N ILE A 1 45.01 -30.07 17.99
CA ILE A 1 44.17 -29.90 16.76
C ILE A 1 43.05 -28.94 17.13
N ARG A 2 43.15 -27.66 16.73
CA ARG A 2 42.12 -26.64 16.97
C ARG A 2 41.00 -26.81 15.93
N GLY A 3 39.82 -27.22 16.38
CA GLY A 3 38.60 -27.25 15.54
C GLY A 3 38.23 -25.84 15.06
N ARG A 4 38.39 -25.57 13.78
CA ARG A 4 37.82 -24.39 13.13
C ARG A 4 36.31 -24.57 13.02
N SER A 5 35.51 -23.73 13.69
CA SER A 5 34.06 -23.79 13.64
C SER A 5 33.57 -23.45 12.23
N VAL A 6 32.77 -24.37 11.68
CA VAL A 6 32.11 -24.25 10.35
C VAL A 6 31.18 -23.04 10.24
N SER A 7 30.83 -22.41 11.37
CA SER A 7 29.92 -21.23 11.41
C SER A 7 30.49 -19.94 10.79
N ARG A 8 31.82 -19.80 10.66
CA ARG A 8 32.44 -18.63 10.03
C ARG A 8 32.28 -18.60 8.51
N GLY A 9 32.18 -19.75 7.85
CA GLY A 9 32.06 -19.84 6.39
C GLY A 9 30.70 -19.41 5.84
N LEU A 10 29.62 -19.73 6.55
CA LEU A 10 28.26 -19.35 6.11
C LEU A 10 28.01 -17.85 6.23
N GLY A 11 28.50 -17.19 7.27
CA GLY A 11 28.37 -15.73 7.43
C GLY A 11 29.10 -14.92 6.36
N ASP A 12 30.25 -15.40 5.87
CA ASP A 12 31.02 -14.72 4.82
C ASP A 12 30.45 -14.96 3.43
N VAL A 13 29.80 -16.09 3.16
CA VAL A 13 29.08 -16.36 1.91
C VAL A 13 27.89 -15.43 1.77
N TYR A 14 27.16 -15.15 2.85
CA TYR A 14 26.02 -14.21 2.84
C TYR A 14 26.46 -12.75 2.65
N LYS A 15 27.62 -12.34 3.16
CA LYS A 15 28.16 -10.98 2.97
C LYS A 15 28.61 -10.66 1.54
N ARG A 16 28.90 -11.69 0.74
CA ARG A 16 29.35 -11.55 -0.67
C ARG A 16 28.22 -11.62 -1.68
N GLN A 17 26.98 -11.86 -1.27
CA GLN A 17 25.85 -11.84 -2.20
C GLN A 17 25.49 -10.38 -2.53
N THR A 18 25.85 -9.94 -3.72
CA THR A 18 25.48 -8.64 -4.29
C THR A 18 24.02 -8.60 -4.76
N GLN A 19 23.35 -9.73 -4.76
CA GLN A 19 21.96 -9.89 -5.24
C GLN A 19 21.00 -10.09 -4.07
N GLN A 20 19.89 -9.35 -4.08
CA GLN A 20 18.79 -9.56 -3.14
C GLN A 20 18.12 -10.92 -3.39
N ARG A 21 17.55 -11.51 -2.34
CA ARG A 21 16.83 -12.78 -2.45
C ARG A 21 15.46 -12.56 -3.09
N SER A 22 15.11 -13.40 -4.05
CA SER A 22 13.75 -13.46 -4.56
C SER A 22 12.79 -13.97 -3.49
N VAL A 23 11.63 -13.32 -3.40
CA VAL A 23 10.58 -13.63 -2.41
C VAL A 23 9.23 -13.65 -3.13
N VAL A 24 8.40 -14.64 -2.80
CA VAL A 24 7.02 -14.74 -3.29
C VAL A 24 6.09 -14.83 -2.08
N PRO A 25 5.78 -13.71 -1.42
CA PRO A 25 4.81 -13.71 -0.32
C PRO A 25 3.42 -14.03 -0.86
N MET A 26 2.74 -14.93 -0.17
CA MET A 26 1.36 -15.33 -0.46
C MET A 26 0.51 -15.14 0.79
N ALA A 27 -0.71 -14.70 0.61
CA ALA A 27 -1.71 -14.63 1.67
C ALA A 27 -3.04 -15.20 1.18
N ILE A 28 -3.68 -15.94 2.06
CA ILE A 28 -5.05 -16.45 1.88
C ILE A 28 -5.84 -15.97 3.08
N ALA A 29 -6.95 -15.29 2.86
CA ALA A 29 -7.86 -14.86 3.90
C ALA A 29 -9.28 -15.33 3.59
N LEU A 30 -9.86 -16.08 4.54
CA LEU A 30 -11.27 -16.43 4.54
C LEU A 30 -12.01 -15.40 5.36
N MET A 31 -13.09 -14.87 4.83
CA MET A 31 -13.91 -13.86 5.49
C MET A 31 -15.10 -14.52 6.19
N PHE A 32 -15.43 -14.05 7.39
CA PHE A 32 -16.55 -14.60 8.17
C PHE A 32 -17.90 -14.42 7.47
N GLU A 33 -18.04 -13.36 6.68
CA GLU A 33 -19.24 -13.07 5.88
C GLU A 33 -19.27 -13.87 4.55
N GLY A 34 -18.47 -14.93 4.43
CA GLY A 34 -18.37 -15.76 3.24
C GLY A 34 -17.64 -15.08 2.09
N GLY A 35 -16.36 -15.14 2.08
CA GLY A 35 -15.51 -14.59 1.02
C GLY A 35 -14.11 -15.17 1.06
N LEU A 36 -13.38 -15.00 -0.04
CA LEU A 36 -12.01 -15.51 -0.20
C LEU A 36 -11.14 -14.42 -0.83
N ASN A 37 -10.07 -14.07 -0.16
CA ASN A 37 -9.03 -13.22 -0.73
C ASN A 37 -7.75 -14.04 -0.91
N LEU A 38 -7.25 -14.09 -2.13
CA LEU A 38 -5.95 -14.65 -2.49
C LEU A 38 -5.06 -13.51 -2.96
N PHE A 39 -3.86 -13.44 -2.44
CA PHE A 39 -2.94 -12.36 -2.77
C PHE A 39 -1.51 -12.90 -2.85
N THR A 40 -0.78 -12.50 -3.89
CA THR A 40 0.67 -12.70 -3.97
C THR A 40 1.36 -11.49 -4.56
N LYS A 41 2.53 -11.18 -4.02
CA LYS A 41 3.34 -10.04 -4.46
C LYS A 41 4.78 -10.50 -4.73
N PRO A 42 5.03 -11.23 -5.82
CA PRO A 42 6.36 -11.73 -6.17
C PRO A 42 7.34 -10.58 -6.34
N GLN A 43 8.56 -10.81 -5.83
CA GLN A 43 9.72 -9.95 -6.00
C GLN A 43 10.89 -10.85 -6.44
N LEU A 44 11.12 -10.93 -7.73
CA LEU A 44 12.13 -11.78 -8.34
C LEU A 44 13.32 -10.93 -8.75
N PHE A 45 14.50 -11.27 -8.25
CA PHE A 45 15.75 -10.60 -8.52
C PHE A 45 16.65 -11.50 -9.34
N PHE A 46 17.13 -11.00 -10.47
CA PHE A 46 17.99 -11.75 -11.39
C PHE A 46 19.45 -11.33 -11.28
N LYS A 47 20.34 -12.15 -11.83
CA LYS A 47 21.80 -12.07 -11.70
C LYS A 47 22.36 -10.64 -11.73
N GLY A 48 23.08 -10.28 -10.67
CA GLY A 48 23.69 -8.97 -10.52
C GLY A 48 22.69 -7.84 -10.28
N ASP A 49 21.45 -8.17 -9.94
CA ASP A 49 20.37 -7.20 -9.74
C ASP A 49 20.16 -6.25 -10.93
N ARG A 50 20.43 -6.76 -12.15
CA ARG A 50 20.27 -5.99 -13.40
C ARG A 50 18.84 -5.97 -13.90
N PHE A 51 18.06 -6.99 -13.51
CA PHE A 51 16.68 -7.17 -13.92
C PHE A 51 15.87 -7.67 -12.73
N ARG A 52 14.66 -7.12 -12.59
CA ARG A 52 13.70 -7.49 -11.53
C ARG A 52 12.33 -7.70 -12.17
N ILE A 53 11.63 -8.74 -11.75
CA ILE A 53 10.20 -8.92 -12.05
C ILE A 53 9.46 -8.84 -10.73
N PHE A 54 8.61 -7.85 -10.63
CA PHE A 54 7.71 -7.67 -9.49
C PHE A 54 6.28 -7.72 -9.99
N GLY A 55 5.33 -7.84 -9.09
CA GLY A 55 3.94 -7.81 -9.49
C GLY A 55 2.98 -7.88 -8.31
N VAL A 56 1.70 -7.70 -8.63
CA VAL A 56 0.57 -8.01 -7.75
C VAL A 56 -0.36 -8.92 -8.51
N PHE A 57 -0.68 -10.06 -7.90
CA PHE A 57 -1.69 -10.99 -8.41
C PHE A 57 -2.67 -11.24 -7.28
N ALA A 58 -3.92 -10.95 -7.50
CA ALA A 58 -4.94 -11.05 -6.49
C ALA A 58 -6.26 -11.56 -7.06
N TYR A 59 -6.94 -12.36 -6.27
CA TYR A 59 -8.37 -12.59 -6.35
C TYR A 59 -8.99 -12.11 -5.06
N LYS A 60 -10.06 -11.34 -5.15
CA LYS A 60 -10.74 -10.78 -4.01
C LYS A 60 -12.23 -11.02 -4.13
N ASN A 61 -12.85 -11.52 -3.05
CA ASN A 61 -14.29 -11.61 -2.90
C ASN A 61 -14.62 -11.27 -1.45
N THR A 62 -15.18 -10.09 -1.21
CA THR A 62 -15.40 -9.57 0.15
C THR A 62 -16.51 -8.53 0.16
N LEU A 63 -17.06 -8.26 1.34
CA LEU A 63 -17.93 -7.11 1.56
C LEU A 63 -17.10 -5.84 1.66
N GLU A 64 -17.52 -4.80 0.97
CA GLU A 64 -16.93 -3.47 0.98
C GLU A 64 -18.01 -2.40 1.15
N ASN A 65 -17.58 -1.16 1.37
CA ASN A 65 -18.48 -0.04 1.52
C ASN A 65 -18.16 1.03 0.48
N PHE A 66 -19.19 1.60 -0.13
CA PHE A 66 -19.13 2.71 -1.06
C PHE A 66 -19.72 3.97 -0.43
N TYR A 67 -18.91 4.98 -0.27
CA TYR A 67 -19.28 6.24 0.37
C TYR A 67 -19.49 7.39 -0.63
N GLY A 68 -19.69 7.06 -1.91
CA GLY A 68 -19.75 8.03 -2.98
C GLY A 68 -18.38 8.47 -3.51
N ILE A 69 -18.35 9.54 -4.28
CA ILE A 69 -17.14 10.16 -4.85
C ILE A 69 -17.11 11.64 -4.42
N GLY A 70 -15.91 12.12 -4.07
CA GLY A 70 -15.68 13.49 -3.61
C GLY A 70 -15.77 13.65 -2.09
N TYR A 71 -15.01 14.61 -1.55
CA TYR A 71 -14.82 14.77 -0.11
C TYR A 71 -16.11 15.00 0.67
N SER A 72 -16.97 15.91 0.21
CA SER A 72 -18.22 16.25 0.89
C SER A 72 -19.14 15.05 1.04
N THR A 73 -19.31 14.27 -0.03
CA THR A 73 -20.10 13.04 0.00
C THR A 73 -19.46 11.98 0.91
N ASN A 74 -18.17 11.73 0.75
CA ASN A 74 -17.45 10.68 1.50
C ASN A 74 -17.46 10.92 3.01
N LYS A 75 -17.37 12.19 3.43
CA LYS A 75 -17.31 12.57 4.84
C LYS A 75 -18.59 12.23 5.60
N ASP A 76 -19.72 12.52 5.01
CA ASP A 76 -21.01 12.49 5.68
C ASP A 76 -21.84 11.24 5.37
N TYR A 77 -21.38 10.41 4.41
CA TYR A 77 -22.13 9.22 4.00
C TYR A 77 -22.03 8.10 5.04
N PRO A 78 -23.17 7.58 5.53
CA PRO A 78 -23.19 6.60 6.61
C PRO A 78 -22.66 5.23 6.11
N ARG A 79 -21.97 4.52 7.01
CA ARG A 79 -21.60 3.14 6.81
C ARG A 79 -22.69 2.22 7.33
N GLY A 80 -23.12 1.24 6.54
CA GLY A 80 -24.11 0.27 6.96
C GLY A 80 -24.51 -0.68 5.84
N GLU A 81 -25.15 -1.78 6.24
CA GLU A 81 -25.61 -2.84 5.37
C GLU A 81 -26.61 -2.31 4.32
N ASP A 82 -27.58 -1.49 4.75
CA ASP A 82 -28.60 -0.91 3.88
C ASP A 82 -28.16 0.38 3.15
N THR A 83 -27.01 0.95 3.51
CA THR A 83 -26.59 2.25 3.01
C THR A 83 -25.43 2.20 2.04
N SER A 84 -24.34 1.54 2.42
CA SER A 84 -23.08 1.63 1.69
C SER A 84 -22.48 0.29 1.30
N GLU A 85 -22.98 -0.82 1.85
CA GLU A 85 -22.37 -2.13 1.68
C GLU A 85 -22.65 -2.72 0.29
N TYR A 86 -21.69 -3.43 -0.24
CA TYR A 86 -21.80 -4.20 -1.47
C TYR A 86 -20.81 -5.37 -1.45
N ARG A 87 -21.10 -6.41 -2.23
CA ARG A 87 -20.13 -7.49 -2.45
C ARG A 87 -19.24 -7.14 -3.65
N TYR A 88 -17.95 -7.08 -3.38
CA TYR A 88 -16.92 -6.92 -4.40
C TYR A 88 -16.32 -8.26 -4.77
N SER A 89 -16.18 -8.51 -6.06
CA SER A 89 -15.38 -9.61 -6.62
C SER A 89 -14.43 -9.07 -7.67
N GLY A 90 -13.17 -9.47 -7.63
CA GLY A 90 -12.22 -8.95 -8.59
C GLY A 90 -10.99 -9.84 -8.78
N VAL A 91 -10.42 -9.73 -9.97
CA VAL A 91 -9.13 -10.34 -10.33
C VAL A 91 -8.18 -9.24 -10.72
N GLN A 92 -6.97 -9.27 -10.17
CA GLN A 92 -5.89 -8.36 -10.54
C GLN A 92 -4.66 -9.14 -11.00
N VAL A 93 -4.13 -8.76 -12.15
CA VAL A 93 -2.85 -9.24 -12.70
C VAL A 93 -2.03 -8.03 -13.11
N ASN A 94 -1.04 -7.71 -12.31
CA ASN A 94 -0.25 -6.50 -12.50
C ASN A 94 1.26 -6.80 -12.36
N PRO A 95 1.93 -7.35 -13.38
CA PRO A 95 3.37 -7.51 -13.42
C PRO A 95 4.06 -6.23 -13.90
N TRP A 96 5.27 -5.99 -13.36
CA TRP A 96 6.18 -4.97 -13.88
C TRP A 96 7.61 -5.49 -13.97
N PHE A 97 8.32 -5.01 -14.99
CA PHE A 97 9.62 -5.46 -15.39
C PHE A 97 10.61 -4.30 -15.27
N LEU A 98 11.58 -4.41 -14.40
CA LEU A 98 12.49 -3.33 -14.05
C LEU A 98 13.91 -3.66 -14.49
N PHE A 99 14.48 -2.82 -15.34
CA PHE A 99 15.85 -2.91 -15.82
C PHE A 99 16.69 -1.84 -15.13
N ARG A 100 17.84 -2.24 -14.58
CA ARG A 100 18.77 -1.30 -13.96
C ARG A 100 19.39 -0.38 -15.01
N LEU A 101 19.38 0.92 -14.75
CA LEU A 101 19.99 1.91 -15.61
C LEU A 101 21.50 2.04 -15.29
N GLY A 102 22.32 1.34 -16.07
CA GLY A 102 23.77 1.30 -15.89
C GLY A 102 24.18 0.68 -14.54
N LYS A 103 25.04 1.38 -13.80
CA LYS A 103 25.48 1.00 -12.44
C LYS A 103 24.77 1.79 -11.34
N SER A 104 23.73 2.54 -11.68
CA SER A 104 22.99 3.39 -10.73
C SER A 104 21.99 2.59 -9.88
N ASN A 105 21.33 3.27 -8.95
CA ASN A 105 20.21 2.73 -8.19
C ASN A 105 18.85 3.04 -8.86
N PHE A 106 18.85 3.48 -10.10
CA PHE A 106 17.67 3.67 -10.92
C PHE A 106 17.30 2.39 -11.66
N PHE A 107 16.01 2.09 -11.66
CA PHE A 107 15.41 1.01 -12.43
C PHE A 107 14.23 1.58 -13.23
N ALA A 108 14.09 1.14 -14.47
CA ALA A 108 12.98 1.57 -15.31
C ALA A 108 12.47 0.40 -16.15
N GLY A 109 11.20 0.46 -16.54
CA GLY A 109 10.65 -0.54 -17.43
C GLY A 109 9.13 -0.54 -17.54
N PRO A 110 8.59 -1.45 -18.36
CA PRO A 110 7.17 -1.55 -18.61
C PRO A 110 6.39 -2.19 -17.47
N GLN A 111 5.12 -1.85 -17.41
CA GLN A 111 4.11 -2.45 -16.53
C GLN A 111 2.88 -2.82 -17.35
N ILE A 112 2.27 -3.96 -17.01
CA ILE A 112 0.96 -4.37 -17.49
C ILE A 112 0.02 -4.35 -16.29
N ASP A 113 -1.21 -3.90 -16.48
CA ASP A 113 -2.24 -3.93 -15.44
C ASP A 113 -3.56 -4.42 -16.05
N PHE A 114 -4.00 -5.57 -15.59
CA PHE A 114 -5.27 -6.17 -15.94
C PHE A 114 -6.10 -6.34 -14.68
N ASN A 115 -7.28 -5.74 -14.66
CA ASN A 115 -8.21 -5.83 -13.54
C ASN A 115 -9.62 -6.06 -14.07
N TYR A 116 -10.27 -7.09 -13.56
CA TYR A 116 -11.70 -7.27 -13.69
C TYR A 116 -12.34 -7.05 -12.33
N ASP A 117 -13.25 -6.09 -12.26
CA ASP A 117 -13.96 -5.70 -11.05
C ASP A 117 -15.46 -5.95 -11.22
N LYS A 118 -16.09 -6.54 -10.23
CA LYS A 118 -17.53 -6.78 -10.21
C LYS A 118 -18.11 -6.42 -8.83
N ILE A 119 -19.15 -5.62 -8.85
CA ILE A 119 -19.97 -5.25 -7.70
C ILE A 119 -21.29 -6.01 -7.84
N THR A 120 -21.72 -6.68 -6.78
CA THR A 120 -23.03 -7.34 -6.70
C THR A 120 -23.67 -7.01 -5.35
N ASN A 121 -24.98 -7.16 -5.26
CA ASN A 121 -25.77 -6.87 -4.06
C ASN A 121 -25.45 -5.47 -3.48
N PRO A 122 -25.56 -4.39 -4.28
CA PRO A 122 -25.39 -3.06 -3.77
C PRO A 122 -26.53 -2.71 -2.79
N ALA A 123 -26.19 -2.09 -1.67
CA ALA A 123 -27.16 -1.60 -0.71
C ALA A 123 -28.13 -0.58 -1.33
N ALA A 124 -29.34 -0.48 -0.79
CA ALA A 124 -30.35 0.45 -1.29
C ALA A 124 -29.83 1.89 -1.37
N GLY A 125 -29.18 2.37 -0.30
CA GLY A 125 -28.58 3.70 -0.29
C GLY A 125 -27.47 3.89 -1.35
N MET A 126 -26.71 2.84 -1.68
CA MET A 126 -25.71 2.91 -2.74
C MET A 126 -26.34 3.05 -4.12
N ILE A 127 -27.46 2.38 -4.39
CA ILE A 127 -28.17 2.45 -5.67
C ILE A 127 -28.69 3.87 -5.95
N GLU A 128 -29.05 4.60 -4.92
CA GLU A 128 -29.54 5.97 -5.01
C GLU A 128 -28.42 7.03 -5.12
N GLN A 129 -27.16 6.62 -4.95
CA GLN A 129 -26.01 7.52 -5.03
C GLN A 129 -25.78 8.06 -6.45
N PRO A 130 -25.80 9.40 -6.65
CA PRO A 130 -25.59 9.99 -7.97
C PRO A 130 -24.29 9.56 -8.64
N SER A 131 -23.22 9.41 -7.88
CA SER A 131 -21.91 8.98 -8.38
C SER A 131 -21.90 7.51 -8.82
N TYR A 132 -22.69 6.65 -8.18
CA TYR A 132 -22.84 5.26 -8.57
C TYR A 132 -23.62 5.13 -9.88
N ILE A 133 -24.74 5.85 -9.98
CA ILE A 133 -25.58 5.91 -11.19
C ILE A 133 -24.79 6.49 -12.37
N ALA A 134 -24.09 7.60 -12.17
CA ALA A 134 -23.26 8.24 -13.19
C ALA A 134 -22.13 7.35 -13.73
N ALA A 135 -21.64 6.42 -12.91
CA ALA A 135 -20.64 5.43 -13.31
C ALA A 135 -21.25 4.22 -14.06
N GLY A 136 -22.57 4.15 -14.22
CA GLY A 136 -23.28 3.03 -14.84
C GLY A 136 -23.64 1.90 -13.87
N GLY A 137 -23.64 2.18 -12.56
CA GLY A 137 -24.12 1.24 -11.55
C GLY A 137 -25.65 1.10 -11.58
N THR A 138 -26.13 -0.11 -11.33
CA THR A 138 -27.57 -0.45 -11.32
C THR A 138 -27.90 -1.24 -10.04
N ASP A 139 -29.17 -1.55 -9.84
CA ASP A 139 -29.66 -2.47 -8.80
C ASP A 139 -29.10 -3.90 -8.95
N HIS A 140 -28.74 -4.29 -10.17
CA HIS A 140 -28.07 -5.57 -10.45
C HIS A 140 -26.55 -5.54 -10.21
N GLY A 141 -25.98 -4.35 -9.93
CA GLY A 141 -24.56 -4.15 -9.66
C GLY A 141 -23.82 -3.36 -10.75
N TYR A 142 -22.51 -3.59 -10.80
CA TYR A 142 -21.60 -2.92 -11.72
C TYR A 142 -20.46 -3.85 -12.08
N SER A 143 -19.99 -3.82 -13.29
CA SER A 143 -18.75 -4.51 -13.67
C SER A 143 -17.89 -3.65 -14.60
N ASN A 144 -16.58 -3.85 -14.53
CA ASN A 144 -15.62 -3.14 -15.36
C ASN A 144 -14.36 -3.96 -15.59
N LEU A 145 -13.91 -3.98 -16.84
CA LEU A 145 -12.61 -4.49 -17.22
C LEU A 145 -11.68 -3.30 -17.47
N SER A 146 -10.55 -3.29 -16.77
CA SER A 146 -9.48 -2.31 -16.99
C SER A 146 -8.23 -3.05 -17.48
N SER A 147 -7.80 -2.78 -18.68
CA SER A 147 -6.55 -3.32 -19.25
C SER A 147 -5.68 -2.17 -19.71
N GLY A 148 -4.45 -2.13 -19.22
CA GLY A 148 -3.56 -1.01 -19.43
C GLY A 148 -2.09 -1.40 -19.54
N LEU A 149 -1.36 -0.52 -20.21
CA LEU A 149 0.09 -0.55 -20.32
C LEU A 149 0.69 0.69 -19.67
N GLY A 150 1.85 0.54 -19.09
CA GLY A 150 2.50 1.64 -18.42
C GLY A 150 3.99 1.51 -18.32
N PHE A 151 4.56 2.50 -17.65
CA PHE A 151 5.99 2.63 -17.45
C PHE A 151 6.27 3.04 -16.00
N LEU A 152 7.35 2.46 -15.44
CA LEU A 152 7.87 2.80 -14.12
C LEU A 152 9.29 3.34 -14.20
N LEU A 153 9.58 4.26 -13.29
CA LEU A 153 10.94 4.68 -12.94
C LEU A 153 11.07 4.62 -11.42
N THR A 154 11.97 3.80 -10.93
CA THR A 154 12.19 3.59 -9.48
C THR A 154 13.63 3.93 -9.12
N TYR A 155 13.83 4.66 -8.02
CA TYR A 155 15.11 4.86 -7.36
C TYR A 155 15.04 4.30 -5.95
N ASP A 156 15.94 3.37 -5.58
CA ASP A 156 15.89 2.70 -4.28
C ASP A 156 17.29 2.53 -3.69
N THR A 157 17.53 3.24 -2.60
CA THR A 157 18.77 3.18 -1.80
C THR A 157 18.51 2.74 -0.36
N ARG A 158 17.31 2.21 -0.07
CA ARG A 158 16.96 1.72 1.26
C ARG A 158 17.88 0.57 1.67
N ASP A 159 18.31 0.58 2.91
CA ASP A 159 19.14 -0.50 3.48
C ASP A 159 18.37 -1.82 3.60
N VAL A 160 17.10 -1.79 4.04
CA VAL A 160 16.19 -2.94 4.10
C VAL A 160 14.78 -2.48 3.73
N PRO A 161 14.24 -2.85 2.56
CA PRO A 161 12.94 -2.35 2.09
C PRO A 161 11.76 -2.58 3.05
N ALA A 162 11.75 -3.70 3.79
CA ALA A 162 10.67 -4.05 4.72
C ALA A 162 10.66 -3.21 6.02
N ASN A 163 11.83 -2.68 6.42
CA ASN A 163 12.00 -1.85 7.63
C ASN A 163 13.26 -1.02 7.47
N ALA A 164 13.17 0.04 6.67
CA ALA A 164 14.31 0.89 6.36
C ALA A 164 14.67 1.80 7.53
N TYR A 165 15.97 1.89 7.83
CA TYR A 165 16.53 2.83 8.79
C TYR A 165 17.20 4.01 8.10
N ARG A 166 17.61 3.86 6.85
CA ARG A 166 18.24 4.90 6.04
C ARG A 166 18.00 4.64 4.56
N GLY A 167 18.12 5.71 3.77
CA GLY A 167 18.00 5.68 2.32
C GLY A 167 16.75 6.35 1.83
N THR A 168 16.60 6.35 0.53
CA THR A 168 15.52 7.01 -0.22
C THR A 168 14.86 6.00 -1.14
N TYR A 169 13.56 6.08 -1.25
CA TYR A 169 12.77 5.41 -2.26
C TYR A 169 11.98 6.45 -3.04
N LEU A 170 12.04 6.38 -4.36
CA LEU A 170 11.20 7.17 -5.26
C LEU A 170 10.67 6.22 -6.33
N ASP A 171 9.38 6.21 -6.54
CA ASP A 171 8.70 5.44 -7.56
C ASP A 171 7.76 6.36 -8.34
N PHE A 172 7.90 6.37 -9.64
CA PHE A 172 7.05 7.08 -10.56
C PHE A 172 6.38 6.06 -11.49
N ARG A 173 5.06 6.11 -11.60
CA ARG A 173 4.27 5.20 -12.44
C ARG A 173 3.30 5.98 -13.30
N GLY A 174 3.35 5.73 -14.59
CA GLY A 174 2.36 6.19 -15.54
C GLY A 174 1.67 5.01 -16.21
N MET A 175 0.34 4.97 -16.19
CA MET A 175 -0.47 3.91 -16.80
C MET A 175 -1.49 4.52 -17.76
N MET A 176 -1.68 3.89 -18.90
CA MET A 176 -2.70 4.19 -19.88
C MET A 176 -3.61 2.96 -20.05
N TYR A 177 -4.89 3.16 -19.83
CA TYR A 177 -5.93 2.16 -20.07
C TYR A 177 -6.72 2.58 -21.31
N ASN A 178 -6.90 1.66 -22.25
CA ASN A 178 -7.51 2.00 -23.53
C ASN A 178 -8.33 0.83 -24.07
N LYS A 179 -9.44 1.15 -24.75
CA LYS A 179 -10.28 0.16 -25.41
C LYS A 179 -9.52 -0.72 -26.41
N ALA A 180 -8.48 -0.17 -27.04
CA ALA A 180 -7.61 -0.94 -27.94
C ALA A 180 -6.82 -2.06 -27.22
N PHE A 181 -6.67 -1.97 -25.90
CA PHE A 181 -6.06 -3.02 -25.05
C PHE A 181 -7.10 -3.92 -24.36
N GLY A 182 -8.39 -3.77 -24.72
CA GLY A 182 -9.50 -4.50 -24.12
C GLY A 182 -10.08 -3.87 -22.86
N SER A 183 -9.74 -2.63 -22.53
CA SER A 183 -10.35 -1.90 -21.41
C SER A 183 -11.73 -1.40 -21.79
N ASP A 184 -12.71 -1.43 -20.86
CA ASP A 184 -14.04 -0.84 -21.09
C ASP A 184 -13.99 0.67 -21.20
N ASN A 185 -13.02 1.31 -20.53
CA ASN A 185 -12.89 2.75 -20.44
C ASN A 185 -11.50 3.23 -20.84
N ASN A 186 -11.44 4.47 -21.34
CA ASN A 186 -10.18 5.17 -21.64
C ASN A 186 -9.85 6.12 -20.48
N PHE A 187 -8.78 5.83 -19.76
CA PHE A 187 -8.30 6.67 -18.67
C PHE A 187 -6.79 6.50 -18.44
N TYR A 188 -6.24 7.41 -17.65
CA TYR A 188 -4.82 7.42 -17.30
C TYR A 188 -4.66 7.43 -15.80
N ARG A 189 -3.58 6.82 -15.30
CA ARG A 189 -3.20 6.86 -13.88
C ARG A 189 -1.76 7.30 -13.76
N LEU A 190 -1.53 8.27 -12.89
CA LEU A 190 -0.21 8.78 -12.53
C LEU A 190 -0.03 8.65 -11.03
N GLU A 191 1.04 7.97 -10.61
CA GLU A 191 1.38 7.79 -9.21
C GLU A 191 2.83 8.16 -8.95
N ILE A 192 3.07 8.83 -7.83
CA ILE A 192 4.41 9.10 -7.31
C ILE A 192 4.42 8.68 -5.84
N ASP A 193 5.46 7.96 -5.44
CA ASP A 193 5.70 7.54 -4.06
C ASP A 193 7.14 7.89 -3.69
N TYR A 194 7.29 8.91 -2.85
CA TYR A 194 8.56 9.32 -2.29
C TYR A 194 8.62 8.95 -0.82
N ARG A 195 9.70 8.28 -0.42
CA ARG A 195 9.96 7.90 0.98
C ARG A 195 11.39 8.20 1.35
N GLN A 196 11.59 8.76 2.53
CA GLN A 196 12.90 9.05 3.07
C GLN A 196 13.03 8.49 4.48
N TYR A 197 14.21 7.97 4.79
CA TYR A 197 14.52 7.37 6.08
C TYR A 197 15.83 7.94 6.61
N LYS A 198 15.80 8.43 7.85
CA LYS A 198 16.97 9.01 8.53
C LYS A 198 17.16 8.35 9.88
N THR A 199 18.30 7.69 10.06
CA THR A 199 18.72 7.17 11.36
C THR A 199 19.06 8.33 12.30
N LEU A 200 18.36 8.43 13.43
CA LEU A 200 18.62 9.44 14.48
C LEU A 200 19.51 8.92 15.59
N GLY A 201 19.74 7.61 15.64
CA GLY A 201 20.57 6.96 16.66
C GLY A 201 20.40 5.45 16.63
N LYS A 202 20.94 4.76 17.59
CA LYS A 202 20.86 3.30 17.66
C LYS A 202 19.40 2.85 17.74
N ARG A 203 18.91 2.14 16.69
CA ARG A 203 17.52 1.66 16.54
C ARG A 203 16.44 2.76 16.58
N LYS A 204 16.80 4.00 16.19
CA LYS A 204 15.89 5.16 16.10
C LYS A 204 15.86 5.67 14.67
N VAL A 205 14.66 5.87 14.12
CA VAL A 205 14.46 6.31 12.74
C VAL A 205 13.41 7.40 12.69
N LEU A 206 13.67 8.44 11.92
CA LEU A 206 12.65 9.34 11.40
C LEU A 206 12.40 8.95 9.94
N ALA A 207 11.16 8.60 9.64
CA ALA A 207 10.72 8.25 8.29
C ALA A 207 9.62 9.21 7.86
N TRP A 208 9.60 9.57 6.57
CA TRP A 208 8.48 10.32 5.99
C TRP A 208 8.21 9.90 4.57
N THR A 209 6.99 10.09 4.15
CA THR A 209 6.51 9.78 2.80
C THR A 209 5.66 10.91 2.25
N VAL A 210 5.77 11.10 0.93
CA VAL A 210 4.84 11.91 0.14
C VAL A 210 4.37 11.05 -1.03
N GLN A 211 3.08 10.84 -1.11
CA GLN A 211 2.46 10.04 -2.16
C GLN A 211 1.43 10.86 -2.92
N THR A 212 1.33 10.67 -4.21
CA THR A 212 0.27 11.24 -5.03
C THR A 212 -0.27 10.18 -5.98
N LYS A 213 -1.58 10.09 -6.09
CA LYS A 213 -2.31 9.21 -6.99
C LYS A 213 -3.33 10.05 -7.75
N ASN A 214 -3.23 10.07 -9.06
CA ASN A 214 -4.10 10.87 -9.91
C ASN A 214 -4.64 10.02 -11.04
N VAL A 215 -5.92 10.16 -11.33
CA VAL A 215 -6.59 9.48 -12.44
C VAL A 215 -7.31 10.50 -13.31
N PHE A 216 -7.25 10.30 -14.62
CA PHE A 216 -7.74 11.25 -15.61
C PHE A 216 -8.55 10.53 -16.68
N GLY A 217 -9.53 11.21 -17.27
CA GLY A 217 -10.36 10.66 -18.34
C GLY A 217 -11.64 10.02 -17.81
N ASN A 218 -12.15 9.01 -18.53
CA ASN A 218 -13.34 8.26 -18.14
C ASN A 218 -13.00 7.18 -17.13
N VAL A 219 -12.91 7.58 -15.87
CA VAL A 219 -12.42 6.72 -14.78
C VAL A 219 -13.52 5.79 -14.29
N PRO A 220 -13.32 4.45 -14.31
CA PRO A 220 -14.26 3.50 -13.72
C PRO A 220 -14.43 3.69 -12.23
N LEU A 221 -15.61 3.35 -11.69
CA LEU A 221 -15.97 3.51 -10.28
C LEU A 221 -14.92 2.91 -9.31
N THR A 222 -14.35 1.77 -9.67
CA THR A 222 -13.39 1.01 -8.86
C THR A 222 -11.94 1.49 -9.01
N LYS A 223 -11.67 2.47 -9.90
CA LYS A 223 -10.29 2.93 -10.21
C LYS A 223 -9.98 4.36 -9.73
N TYR A 224 -10.88 5.00 -9.00
CA TYR A 224 -10.60 6.27 -8.35
C TYR A 224 -9.45 6.17 -7.35
N ALA A 225 -8.75 7.26 -7.09
CA ALA A 225 -7.71 7.32 -6.09
C ALA A 225 -8.33 7.23 -4.69
N LEU A 226 -7.91 6.24 -3.91
CA LEU A 226 -8.40 5.97 -2.56
C LEU A 226 -7.41 6.50 -1.52
N SER A 227 -7.95 7.00 -0.41
CA SER A 227 -7.23 7.35 0.82
C SER A 227 -7.80 6.58 2.01
N GLY A 228 -6.98 6.31 3.03
CA GLY A 228 -7.39 5.58 4.21
C GLY A 228 -7.10 4.08 4.11
N THR A 229 -5.82 3.73 4.20
CA THR A 229 -5.38 2.34 4.25
C THR A 229 -4.46 2.13 5.47
N PRO A 230 -4.17 0.88 5.86
CA PRO A 230 -3.17 0.61 6.89
C PRO A 230 -1.74 1.09 6.56
N PHE A 231 -1.50 1.54 5.33
CA PHE A 231 -0.19 1.92 4.81
C PHE A 231 -0.07 3.42 4.45
N ASP A 232 -1.19 4.16 4.53
CA ASP A 232 -1.22 5.61 4.32
C ASP A 232 -1.95 6.33 5.47
N LEU A 233 -3.15 6.86 5.27
CA LEU A 233 -3.91 7.61 6.28
C LEU A 233 -4.62 6.68 7.27
N ARG A 234 -3.86 6.12 8.22
CA ARG A 234 -4.42 5.25 9.26
C ARG A 234 -5.38 6.03 10.17
N GLY A 235 -6.52 5.43 10.48
CA GLY A 235 -7.64 6.03 11.23
C GLY A 235 -8.89 6.20 10.39
N TYR A 236 -8.75 6.31 9.06
CA TYR A 236 -9.86 6.35 8.12
C TYR A 236 -10.26 4.94 7.68
N TYR A 237 -11.54 4.69 7.46
CA TYR A 237 -12.01 3.43 6.87
C TYR A 237 -11.44 3.26 5.45
N MET A 238 -11.06 2.03 5.13
CA MET A 238 -10.55 1.70 3.81
C MET A 238 -11.61 1.97 2.73
N GLY A 239 -11.23 2.77 1.71
CA GLY A 239 -12.13 3.13 0.62
C GLY A 239 -13.17 4.19 0.94
N GLN A 240 -13.19 4.76 2.16
CA GLN A 240 -14.12 5.82 2.54
C GLN A 240 -13.90 7.06 1.66
N PHE A 241 -12.68 7.53 1.58
CA PHE A 241 -12.36 8.71 0.80
C PHE A 241 -11.83 8.33 -0.57
N ARG A 242 -12.53 8.73 -1.62
CA ARG A 242 -12.15 8.49 -3.03
C ARG A 242 -12.47 9.70 -3.90
N ASP A 243 -11.52 10.04 -4.76
CA ASP A 243 -11.68 11.08 -5.78
C ASP A 243 -10.71 10.81 -6.94
N LYS A 244 -10.65 11.69 -7.95
CA LYS A 244 -9.68 11.55 -9.05
C LYS A 244 -8.25 11.85 -8.62
N SER A 245 -8.06 12.63 -7.56
CA SER A 245 -6.73 12.97 -7.03
C SER A 245 -6.66 12.77 -5.53
N SER A 246 -5.58 12.13 -5.07
CA SER A 246 -5.24 11.93 -3.66
C SER A 246 -3.77 12.18 -3.44
N HIS A 247 -3.44 13.04 -2.49
CA HIS A 247 -2.08 13.35 -2.06
C HIS A 247 -1.97 13.07 -0.58
N VAL A 248 -0.92 12.36 -0.16
CA VAL A 248 -0.72 11.95 1.24
C VAL A 248 0.68 12.32 1.67
N MET A 249 0.79 12.97 2.82
CA MET A 249 2.05 13.26 3.51
C MET A 249 2.00 12.67 4.90
N MET A 250 3.01 11.89 5.30
CA MET A 250 3.10 11.32 6.63
C MET A 250 4.53 11.34 7.13
N ALA A 251 4.66 11.47 8.46
CA ALA A 251 5.93 11.34 9.15
C ALA A 251 5.78 10.39 10.34
N GLU A 252 6.80 9.56 10.59
CA GLU A 252 6.84 8.61 11.68
C GLU A 252 8.18 8.68 12.42
N TYR A 253 8.09 8.75 13.74
CA TYR A 253 9.22 8.46 14.62
C TYR A 253 9.12 7.02 15.09
N ARG A 254 10.12 6.21 14.78
CA ARG A 254 10.20 4.77 15.11
C ARG A 254 11.35 4.54 16.07
N GLN A 255 11.11 3.86 17.17
CA GLN A 255 12.16 3.49 18.11
C GLN A 255 11.96 2.07 18.61
N MET A 256 12.98 1.23 18.46
CA MET A 256 13.10 -0.06 19.16
C MET A 256 13.87 0.13 20.46
N ILE A 257 13.40 -0.47 21.53
CA ILE A 257 14.09 -0.45 22.83
C ILE A 257 15.47 -1.09 22.67
N ASN A 258 16.46 -0.48 23.32
CA ASN A 258 17.84 -0.96 23.26
C ASN A 258 18.40 -1.02 24.68
N THR A 259 18.52 -2.23 25.21
CA THR A 259 19.04 -2.53 26.55
C THR A 259 20.35 -3.32 26.47
N ASP A 260 21.02 -3.46 27.59
CA ASP A 260 22.25 -4.23 27.75
C ASP A 260 22.09 -5.75 27.63
N LYS A 261 20.86 -6.25 27.57
CA LYS A 261 20.50 -7.69 27.48
C LYS A 261 21.03 -8.53 28.65
N SER A 262 21.26 -7.93 29.82
CA SER A 262 21.84 -8.61 30.97
C SER A 262 20.94 -9.69 31.57
N ASN A 263 19.63 -9.56 31.45
CA ASN A 263 18.65 -10.53 31.93
C ASN A 263 17.55 -10.81 30.88
N TRP A 264 16.66 -11.78 31.15
CA TRP A 264 15.64 -12.21 30.22
C TRP A 264 14.63 -11.11 29.89
N VAL A 265 14.25 -10.27 30.86
CA VAL A 265 13.34 -9.13 30.64
C VAL A 265 13.94 -8.13 29.67
N LYS A 266 15.19 -7.75 29.87
CA LYS A 266 15.91 -6.84 28.98
C LYS A 266 16.12 -7.43 27.58
N LYS A 267 16.32 -8.76 27.48
CA LYS A 267 16.35 -9.45 26.19
C LYS A 267 15.00 -9.34 25.47
N MET A 268 13.88 -9.58 26.17
CA MET A 268 12.54 -9.41 25.62
C MET A 268 12.29 -7.96 25.18
N LEU A 269 12.62 -6.99 26.03
CA LEU A 269 12.44 -5.56 25.72
C LEU A 269 13.20 -5.13 24.45
N ASN A 270 14.33 -5.75 24.13
CA ASN A 270 15.04 -5.48 22.88
C ASN A 270 14.26 -5.86 21.62
N HIS A 271 13.22 -6.70 21.73
CA HIS A 271 12.31 -7.03 20.64
C HIS A 271 11.11 -6.10 20.56
N VAL A 272 10.95 -5.19 21.51
CA VAL A 272 9.82 -4.27 21.59
C VAL A 272 10.24 -2.88 21.14
N GLY A 273 9.32 -2.17 20.51
CA GLY A 273 9.50 -0.79 20.11
C GLY A 273 8.17 -0.07 20.04
N TYR A 274 8.24 1.22 19.76
CA TYR A 274 7.07 2.06 19.58
C TYR A 274 7.25 3.01 18.39
N VAL A 275 6.13 3.47 17.89
CA VAL A 275 6.05 4.43 16.78
C VAL A 275 5.03 5.49 17.15
N ALA A 276 5.33 6.73 16.81
CA ALA A 276 4.38 7.83 16.78
C ALA A 276 4.36 8.41 15.37
N TRP A 277 3.19 8.72 14.86
CA TRP A 277 3.06 9.31 13.53
C TRP A 277 2.00 10.39 13.47
N GLY A 278 2.13 11.24 12.46
CA GLY A 278 1.11 12.16 12.02
C GLY A 278 1.18 12.35 10.51
N GLY A 279 0.06 12.69 9.94
CA GLY A 279 -0.04 12.90 8.50
C GLY A 279 -1.25 13.71 8.10
N CYS A 280 -1.28 14.01 6.81
CA CYS A 280 -2.39 14.71 6.20
C CYS A 280 -2.58 14.21 4.76
N GLY A 281 -3.83 13.94 4.40
CA GLY A 281 -4.26 13.69 3.03
C GLY A 281 -4.94 14.93 2.44
N PHE A 282 -4.82 15.07 1.13
CA PHE A 282 -5.51 16.09 0.34
C PHE A 282 -6.16 15.40 -0.83
N MET A 283 -7.43 15.70 -1.11
CA MET A 283 -8.15 15.06 -2.20
C MET A 283 -9.01 16.05 -2.96
N GLY A 284 -9.30 15.72 -4.21
CA GLY A 284 -10.14 16.52 -5.08
C GLY A 284 -10.28 15.97 -6.49
N PRO A 285 -11.09 16.62 -7.33
CA PRO A 285 -11.40 16.16 -8.70
C PRO A 285 -10.22 16.30 -9.67
N THR A 286 -9.22 17.10 -9.33
CA THR A 286 -7.99 17.27 -10.11
C THR A 286 -6.79 17.49 -9.17
N PRO A 287 -5.55 17.28 -9.62
CA PRO A 287 -4.35 17.45 -8.77
C PRO A 287 -4.21 18.82 -8.10
N GLY A 288 -4.68 19.87 -8.78
CA GLY A 288 -4.58 21.26 -8.28
C GLY A 288 -5.83 21.75 -7.54
N LYS A 289 -6.96 21.01 -7.59
CA LYS A 289 -8.20 21.43 -6.93
C LYS A 289 -8.42 20.54 -5.71
N ILE A 290 -8.05 21.06 -4.54
CA ILE A 290 -8.22 20.35 -3.27
C ILE A 290 -9.56 20.73 -2.66
N GLU A 291 -10.42 19.75 -2.44
CA GLU A 291 -11.75 19.91 -1.81
C GLU A 291 -11.82 19.31 -0.42
N GLY A 292 -10.87 18.42 -0.08
CA GLY A 292 -10.83 17.78 1.22
C GLY A 292 -9.44 17.68 1.81
N VAL A 293 -9.39 17.83 3.14
CA VAL A 293 -8.18 17.68 3.95
C VAL A 293 -8.42 16.61 5.02
N LEU A 294 -7.54 15.62 5.10
CA LEU A 294 -7.68 14.41 5.90
C LEU A 294 -6.51 14.28 6.90
N PRO A 295 -6.49 15.07 7.99
CA PRO A 295 -5.45 14.93 8.99
C PRO A 295 -5.65 13.68 9.85
N ASN A 296 -4.55 13.03 10.19
CA ASN A 296 -4.55 11.87 11.07
C ASN A 296 -3.31 11.85 11.99
N LEU A 297 -3.43 11.11 13.07
CA LEU A 297 -2.32 10.85 13.97
C LEU A 297 -2.51 9.48 14.65
N GLY A 298 -1.45 8.99 15.25
CA GLY A 298 -1.55 7.74 15.98
C GLY A 298 -0.24 7.28 16.62
N LEU A 299 -0.37 6.19 17.34
CA LEU A 299 0.69 5.51 18.06
C LEU A 299 0.69 4.03 17.71
N GLY A 300 1.82 3.37 17.85
CA GLY A 300 1.90 1.94 17.60
C GLY A 300 2.99 1.24 18.39
N LEU A 301 2.77 -0.04 18.60
CA LEU A 301 3.77 -0.96 19.14
C LEU A 301 4.43 -1.75 18.01
N ARG A 302 5.67 -2.12 18.24
CA ARG A 302 6.47 -2.96 17.36
C ARG A 302 7.01 -4.14 18.13
N ILE A 303 6.89 -5.33 17.54
CA ILE A 303 7.47 -6.56 18.08
C ILE A 303 8.35 -7.15 16.98
N GLU A 304 9.67 -7.13 17.19
CA GLU A 304 10.63 -7.66 16.23
C GLU A 304 10.66 -9.19 16.33
N VAL A 305 10.10 -9.86 15.34
CA VAL A 305 10.04 -11.33 15.26
C VAL A 305 11.26 -11.92 14.55
N GLN A 306 11.85 -11.15 13.64
CA GLN A 306 13.13 -11.45 12.99
C GLN A 306 13.88 -10.12 12.80
N PRO A 307 15.21 -10.14 12.64
CA PRO A 307 15.96 -8.91 12.39
C PRO A 307 15.34 -8.08 11.26
N ARG A 308 14.89 -6.88 11.58
CA ARG A 308 14.26 -5.93 10.63
C ARG A 308 12.90 -6.40 10.09
N MET A 309 12.23 -7.31 10.78
CA MET A 309 10.86 -7.71 10.51
C MET A 309 10.02 -7.56 11.79
N ASN A 310 9.12 -6.63 11.79
CA ASN A 310 8.27 -6.29 12.93
C ASN A 310 6.82 -6.75 12.69
N VAL A 311 6.21 -7.29 13.73
CA VAL A 311 4.74 -7.24 13.90
C VAL A 311 4.40 -5.83 14.36
N ARG A 312 3.38 -5.27 13.75
CA ARG A 312 2.92 -3.90 13.94
C ARG A 312 1.51 -3.90 14.50
N LEU A 313 1.32 -3.24 15.63
CA LEU A 313 0.03 -2.94 16.25
C LEU A 313 -0.12 -1.43 16.26
N ASP A 314 -1.01 -0.89 15.46
CA ASP A 314 -1.20 0.55 15.32
C ASP A 314 -2.59 0.96 15.78
N PHE A 315 -2.66 2.08 16.49
CA PHE A 315 -3.89 2.78 16.83
C PHE A 315 -3.89 4.14 16.14
N GLY A 316 -4.76 4.29 15.14
CA GLY A 316 -4.90 5.50 14.35
C GLY A 316 -6.20 6.24 14.62
N ARG A 317 -6.13 7.57 14.68
CA ARG A 317 -7.27 8.47 14.81
C ARG A 317 -7.44 9.31 13.55
N ASP A 318 -8.63 9.24 13.00
CA ASP A 318 -9.17 10.16 12.00
C ASP A 318 -9.60 11.46 12.69
N MET A 319 -9.11 12.60 12.20
CA MET A 319 -9.41 13.92 12.78
C MET A 319 -10.64 14.59 12.13
N VAL A 320 -11.17 14.03 11.03
CA VAL A 320 -12.38 14.54 10.36
C VAL A 320 -13.64 13.98 11.04
N ASN A 321 -13.78 12.65 11.06
CA ASN A 321 -14.94 11.97 11.63
C ASN A 321 -14.70 11.51 13.07
N LYS A 322 -13.49 11.75 13.61
CA LYS A 322 -13.08 11.39 14.99
C LYS A 322 -13.12 9.89 15.26
N GLN A 323 -12.97 9.07 14.22
CA GLN A 323 -12.94 7.61 14.33
C GLN A 323 -11.60 7.13 14.88
N ASN A 324 -11.60 5.95 15.46
CA ASN A 324 -10.40 5.28 15.95
C ASN A 324 -10.35 3.88 15.35
N LEU A 325 -9.23 3.51 14.74
CA LEU A 325 -9.04 2.20 14.15
C LEU A 325 -7.78 1.55 14.67
N PHE A 326 -7.86 0.24 14.87
CA PHE A 326 -6.73 -0.62 15.17
C PHE A 326 -6.29 -1.38 13.94
N TYR A 327 -4.98 -1.54 13.79
CA TYR A 327 -4.39 -2.28 12.70
C TYR A 327 -3.39 -3.29 13.24
N PHE A 328 -3.48 -4.50 12.70
CA PHE A 328 -2.49 -5.55 12.89
C PHE A 328 -1.85 -5.86 11.53
N ASN A 329 -0.56 -5.69 11.40
CA ASN A 329 0.17 -5.95 10.17
C ASN A 329 1.60 -6.45 10.45
N MET A 330 2.25 -6.97 9.42
CA MET A 330 3.68 -7.22 9.41
C MET A 330 4.38 -6.14 8.59
N THR A 331 5.64 -5.86 8.92
CA THR A 331 6.48 -4.79 8.35
C THR A 331 6.03 -3.38 8.73
N GLU A 332 6.74 -2.37 8.26
CA GLU A 332 6.40 -0.98 8.53
C GLU A 332 5.36 -0.46 7.52
N ALA A 333 4.77 0.71 7.78
CA ALA A 333 3.72 1.27 6.95
C ALA A 333 4.25 1.71 5.58
N PHE A 334 5.49 2.23 5.57
CA PHE A 334 6.17 2.64 4.34
C PHE A 334 7.68 2.55 4.51
#